data_213362519c204a4d21079776660aa936
#
_entry.id   213362519c204a4d21079776660aa936
#
_cell.length_a   1.000
_cell.length_b   1.000
_cell.length_c   1.000
_cell.angle_alpha   90.00
_cell.angle_beta   90.00
_cell.angle_gamma   90.00
#
_symmetry.space_group_name_H-M   'P 1'
#
loop_
_entity.id
_entity.type
_entity.pdbx_description
1 polymer ?
#
loop_
_entity_poly.entity_id
_entity_poly.type
_entity_poly.pdbx_seq_one_letter_code
_entity_poly.pdbx_strand_id
1 'polypeptide(L)' 'MPNIRISPTEVQVDETIYTFDSAGLADEFEACVATVDVSHCEVKYPSVDKRRVHPLAPDDEFPVD' A
#
# COMPACT_ATOMS: atom_id res chain seq x y z
N MET A 1 8.82 -0.70 -10.55
CA MET A 1 7.47 -0.30 -10.42
C MET A 1 7.35 0.92 -9.60
N PRO A 2 6.56 1.80 -10.01
CA PRO A 2 6.42 3.04 -9.29
C PRO A 2 5.68 2.84 -7.99
N ASN A 3 6.16 3.50 -6.99
CA ASN A 3 5.49 3.54 -5.71
C ASN A 3 4.95 4.94 -5.58
N ILE A 4 3.71 5.06 -5.14
CA ILE A 4 3.08 6.36 -5.04
C ILE A 4 2.83 6.66 -3.58
N ARG A 5 3.27 7.83 -3.13
CA ARG A 5 3.00 8.26 -1.78
C ARG A 5 1.67 9.00 -1.80
N ILE A 6 0.66 8.39 -1.21
CA ILE A 6 -0.67 8.96 -1.23
C ILE A 6 -0.84 10.00 -0.15
N SER A 7 -0.32 9.72 1.02
CA SER A 7 -0.42 10.64 2.14
C SER A 7 0.76 10.38 3.06
N PRO A 8 0.94 11.14 4.13
CA PRO A 8 2.08 10.93 5.02
C PRO A 8 2.16 9.51 5.57
N THR A 9 1.02 8.83 5.71
CA THR A 9 1.04 7.48 6.27
C THR A 9 0.59 6.43 5.28
N GLU A 10 0.39 6.77 4.01
CA GLU A 10 -0.11 5.80 3.03
C GLU A 10 0.80 5.71 1.83
N VAL A 11 1.14 4.49 1.47
CA VAL A 11 1.99 4.24 0.31
C VAL A 11 1.27 3.25 -0.60
N GLN A 12 1.18 3.56 -1.88
CA GLN A 12 0.59 2.65 -2.85
C GLN A 12 1.69 1.93 -3.61
N VAL A 13 1.61 0.60 -3.62
CA VAL A 13 2.53 -0.20 -4.39
C VAL A 13 1.66 -1.05 -5.32
N ASP A 14 1.84 -0.89 -6.61
CA ASP A 14 1.00 -1.53 -7.61
C ASP A 14 -0.46 -1.12 -7.37
N GLU A 15 -1.32 -2.04 -7.04
CA GLU A 15 -2.72 -1.74 -6.83
C GLU A 15 -3.12 -1.85 -5.38
N THR A 16 -2.17 -1.79 -4.48
CA THR A 16 -2.45 -1.95 -3.06
C THR A 16 -1.97 -0.72 -2.30
N ILE A 17 -2.82 -0.18 -1.45
CA ILE A 17 -2.46 0.93 -0.60
C ILE A 17 -2.20 0.40 0.79
N TYR A 18 -1.01 0.69 1.31
CA TYR A 18 -0.61 0.26 2.65
C TYR A 18 -0.67 1.46 3.56
N THR A 19 -1.39 1.34 4.65
CA THR A 19 -1.50 2.42 5.63
C THR A 19 -0.66 2.08 6.84
N PHE A 20 0.08 3.04 7.33
CA PHE A 20 0.99 2.82 8.45
C PHE A 20 0.59 3.67 9.64
N ASP A 21 1.09 3.29 10.79
CA ASP A 21 0.76 3.98 12.02
C ASP A 21 1.47 5.33 12.12
N SER A 22 2.54 5.52 11.41
CA SER A 22 3.27 6.77 11.45
C SER A 22 3.87 7.09 10.09
N ALA A 23 4.15 8.36 9.88
CA ALA A 23 4.77 8.79 8.65
C ALA A 23 6.18 8.23 8.51
N GLY A 24 6.85 8.04 9.63
CA GLY A 24 8.19 7.45 9.62
C GLY A 24 8.18 6.05 9.08
N LEU A 25 7.20 5.24 9.49
CA LEU A 25 7.08 3.89 8.98
C LEU A 25 6.75 3.90 7.49
N ALA A 26 5.88 4.79 7.06
CA ALA A 26 5.55 4.90 5.67
C ALA A 26 6.77 5.29 4.83
N ASP A 27 7.58 6.18 5.33
CA ASP A 27 8.82 6.57 4.67
C ASP A 27 9.76 5.40 4.54
N GLU A 28 9.92 4.65 5.61
CA GLU A 28 10.81 3.49 5.61
C GLU A 28 10.31 2.42 4.65
N PHE A 29 9.01 2.19 4.66
CA PHE A 29 8.43 1.21 3.77
C PHE A 29 8.63 1.63 2.31
N GLU A 30 8.40 2.89 2.03
CA GLU A 30 8.55 3.40 0.67
C GLU A 30 9.98 3.22 0.20
N ALA A 31 10.95 3.54 1.04
CA ALA A 31 12.35 3.36 0.70
C ALA A 31 12.68 1.88 0.53
N CYS A 32 12.07 1.03 1.34
CA CYS A 32 12.33 -0.40 1.27
C CYS A 32 11.86 -0.98 -0.07
N VAL A 33 10.63 -0.65 -0.47
CA VAL A 33 10.11 -1.23 -1.70
C VAL A 33 10.79 -0.69 -2.94
N ALA A 34 11.57 0.35 -2.80
CA ALA A 34 12.34 0.88 -3.91
C ALA A 34 13.54 -0.02 -4.22
N THR A 35 13.95 -0.84 -3.27
CA THR A 35 15.14 -1.68 -3.44
C THR A 35 14.89 -3.16 -3.18
N VAL A 36 13.82 -3.50 -2.50
CA VAL A 36 13.54 -4.87 -2.12
C VAL A 36 12.10 -5.20 -2.46
N ASP A 37 11.75 -6.47 -2.49
CA ASP A 37 10.39 -6.88 -2.76
C ASP A 37 9.42 -6.37 -1.72
N VAL A 38 8.21 -6.08 -2.16
CA VAL A 38 7.19 -5.60 -1.24
C VAL A 38 6.85 -6.64 -0.18
N SER A 39 6.89 -7.92 -0.52
CA SER A 39 6.59 -8.94 0.47
C SER A 39 7.58 -8.90 1.62
N HIS A 40 8.84 -8.66 1.33
CA HIS A 40 9.85 -8.55 2.37
C HIS A 40 9.61 -7.29 3.20
N CYS A 41 9.27 -6.21 2.54
CA CYS A 41 9.06 -4.94 3.23
C CYS A 41 7.83 -5.00 4.11
N GLU A 42 6.80 -5.73 3.71
CA GLU A 42 5.62 -5.89 4.53
C GLU A 42 5.94 -6.56 5.87
N VAL A 43 6.86 -7.50 5.84
CA VAL A 43 7.24 -8.20 7.04
C VAL A 43 8.05 -7.28 7.96
N LYS A 44 8.94 -6.50 7.36
CA LYS A 44 9.81 -5.64 8.13
C LYS A 44 9.08 -4.40 8.64
N TYR A 45 8.16 -3.88 7.85
CA TYR A 45 7.42 -2.69 8.23
C TYR A 45 5.93 -2.99 8.09
N PRO A 46 5.33 -3.62 9.07
CA PRO A 46 3.93 -4.05 8.95
C PRO A 46 2.99 -2.85 8.88
N SER A 47 2.05 -2.93 7.96
CA SER A 47 1.06 -1.88 7.82
C SER A 47 -0.09 -2.14 8.80
N VAL A 48 -0.79 -1.09 9.18
CA VAL A 48 -1.94 -1.24 10.06
C VAL A 48 -3.18 -1.50 9.24
N ASP A 49 -3.15 -1.20 7.95
CA ASP A 49 -4.28 -1.46 7.06
C ASP A 49 -3.76 -1.61 5.64
N LYS A 50 -4.49 -2.35 4.84
CA LYS A 50 -4.08 -2.60 3.49
C LYS A 50 -5.34 -2.72 2.65
N ARG A 51 -5.46 -1.99 1.56
CA ARG A 51 -6.63 -2.08 0.72
C ARG A 51 -6.22 -2.03 -0.74
N ARG A 52 -7.06 -2.62 -1.56
CA ARG A 52 -6.77 -2.66 -2.99
C ARG A 52 -7.46 -1.52 -3.71
N VAL A 53 -6.78 -0.96 -4.68
CA VAL A 53 -7.33 0.12 -5.48
C VAL A 53 -7.85 -0.46 -6.77
N HIS A 54 -9.07 -0.10 -7.13
CA HIS A 54 -9.65 -0.57 -8.37
C HIS A 54 -10.05 0.62 -9.20
N PRO A 55 -9.24 1.02 -10.10
CA PRO A 55 -9.52 2.23 -10.86
C PRO A 55 -10.80 2.13 -11.65
N LEU A 56 -11.14 0.98 -12.13
CA LEU A 56 -12.32 0.87 -12.88
C LEU A 56 -13.30 0.07 -12.27
N ALA A 57 -13.14 -0.30 -11.28
CA ALA A 57 -13.95 -1.02 -10.56
C ALA A 57 -15.15 -1.45 -10.91
N PRO A 58 -15.56 -1.77 -11.33
CA PRO A 58 -16.80 -2.10 -11.48
C PRO A 58 -17.24 -3.16 -10.66
N ASP A 59 -17.21 -3.42 -10.44
CA ASP A 59 -17.53 -4.24 -10.04
C ASP A 59 -17.69 -4.71 -9.15
N ASP A 60 -17.70 -4.81 -8.79
CA ASP A 60 -17.74 -5.16 -8.05
C ASP A 60 -18.47 -5.32 -7.45
N GLU A 61 -18.89 -5.18 -7.15
CA GLU A 61 -19.41 -5.21 -6.62
C GLU A 61 -20.13 -5.76 -6.27
N PHE A 62 -20.79 -6.01 -5.90
CA PHE A 62 -21.33 -6.42 -5.43
C PHE A 62 -22.17 -6.86 -5.25
N PRO A 63 -22.45 -7.12 -5.11
CA PRO A 63 -23.18 -7.53 -4.81
C PRO A 63 -24.04 -7.74 -4.44
N VAL A 64 -24.46 -7.86 -4.08
CA VAL A 64 -25.16 -7.96 -3.69
C VAL A 64 -26.06 -8.38 -3.71
N ASP A 65 -26.48 -8.58 -3.54
CA ASP A 65 -27.33 -8.85 -3.44
C ASP A 65 -27.83 -9.14 -3.33
#